data_1346bb4f6a517c514e08ae8bcce0c728
#
_entry.id   1346bb4f6a517c514e08ae8bcce0c728
#
_cell.length_a   1.000
_cell.length_b   1.000
_cell.length_c   1.000
_cell.angle_alpha   90.00
_cell.angle_beta   90.00
_cell.angle_gamma   90.00
#
_symmetry.space_group_name_H-M   'P 1'
#
loop_
_entity.id
_entity.type
_entity.pdbx_description
1 polymer ?
#
loop_
_entity_poly.entity_id
_entity_poly.type
_entity_poly.pdbx_seq_one_letter_code
_entity_poly.pdbx_strand_id
1 'polypeptide(L)'
;MRFMVALFLSMTLLHAQDKPRFRTDADGPVKADEKRRSPKDKQPSDKPDWFQLVEGQFPPEGSAHAVSGELIAVDHLERRFQIRVDRNDSQDRALWDLPLQATMLPYGAIAYQGAPAALQDIPLGTHLRGLFYLAPPDEKMSRLDTAHGRKTPEWEFRRCFRIEDDFSFHARQKQLWKIDSVNLETKKISATLQDDGKPAGQAKLFDLLTSTRVMMGNGFAEFKSLQPGQTVLFNLTWATLFGPGRITDLWIDEPARALATAHQLERHRNHIRERGLPGWVTAVDDAKQIVTIPFFGGVDPKLFDELKGINEEPQGWPFSGPEDDPKAPKGGIAVARESLMTYDPLNDRKGGNILHIGTVPVEPGSSGVQIKVKCSMMLEGYRPRRIVRFFPARWKVDALPKEEEFSGRE
;
A
#
# COMPACT_ATOMS: atom_id res chain seq x y z
N MET A 1 55.73 17.65 -45.39
CA MET A 1 55.13 18.26 -44.18
C MET A 1 53.76 17.66 -44.01
N ARG A 2 53.62 16.72 -43.08
CA ARG A 2 52.32 16.07 -42.75
C ARG A 2 51.80 16.71 -41.48
N PHE A 3 50.69 17.44 -41.57
CA PHE A 3 49.98 17.94 -40.41
C PHE A 3 49.05 16.84 -39.85
N MET A 4 49.35 16.43 -38.65
CA MET A 4 48.53 15.51 -37.85
C MET A 4 47.56 16.39 -37.05
N VAL A 5 46.28 16.35 -37.39
CA VAL A 5 45.23 17.00 -36.63
C VAL A 5 44.78 16.00 -35.54
N ALA A 6 45.13 16.26 -34.29
CA ALA A 6 44.63 15.53 -33.14
C ALA A 6 43.22 16.04 -32.80
N LEU A 7 42.24 15.16 -33.00
CA LEU A 7 40.86 15.42 -32.60
C LEU A 7 40.74 15.05 -31.10
N PHE A 8 40.72 16.08 -30.25
CA PHE A 8 40.34 15.91 -28.82
C PHE A 8 38.82 15.72 -28.75
N LEU A 9 38.38 14.46 -28.58
CA LEU A 9 37.04 14.16 -28.14
C LEU A 9 36.95 14.49 -26.65
N SER A 10 36.45 15.67 -26.30
CA SER A 10 36.03 15.98 -24.96
C SER A 10 34.74 15.19 -24.67
N MET A 11 34.90 14.04 -24.03
CA MET A 11 33.78 13.35 -23.34
C MET A 11 33.34 14.26 -22.19
N THR A 12 32.37 15.13 -22.45
CA THR A 12 31.55 15.69 -21.37
C THR A 12 30.78 14.53 -20.76
N LEU A 13 31.27 14.00 -19.65
CA LEU A 13 30.48 13.23 -18.69
C LEU A 13 29.31 14.13 -18.26
N LEU A 14 28.17 13.99 -18.94
CA LEU A 14 26.91 14.45 -18.38
C LEU A 14 26.74 13.69 -17.05
N HIS A 15 27.10 14.36 -15.99
CA HIS A 15 26.57 13.99 -14.68
C HIS A 15 25.06 14.19 -14.81
N ALA A 16 24.34 13.12 -15.10
CA ALA A 16 22.91 13.08 -14.84
C ALA A 16 22.77 13.47 -13.37
N GLN A 17 22.27 14.70 -13.13
CA GLN A 17 21.86 15.07 -11.78
C GLN A 17 20.89 13.99 -11.35
N ASP A 18 21.35 13.13 -10.42
CA ASP A 18 20.51 12.11 -9.81
C ASP A 18 19.34 12.86 -9.18
N LYS A 19 18.19 12.81 -9.87
CA LYS A 19 16.94 13.14 -9.19
C LYS A 19 16.92 12.31 -7.92
N PRO A 20 16.54 12.88 -6.76
CA PRO A 20 16.44 12.13 -5.55
C PRO A 20 15.59 10.88 -5.84
N ARG A 21 16.24 9.74 -5.95
CA ARG A 21 15.58 8.47 -6.19
C ARG A 21 15.33 7.82 -4.84
N PHE A 22 14.22 7.16 -4.73
CA PHE A 22 14.02 6.26 -3.61
C PHE A 22 15.16 5.26 -3.55
N ARG A 23 15.62 4.96 -2.35
CA ARG A 23 16.55 3.87 -2.13
C ARG A 23 15.86 2.59 -2.62
N THR A 24 16.57 1.80 -3.39
CA THR A 24 16.09 0.53 -3.94
C THR A 24 16.87 -0.63 -3.30
N ASP A 25 16.42 -1.85 -3.52
CA ASP A 25 17.11 -3.05 -3.08
C ASP A 25 18.54 -3.14 -3.64
N ALA A 26 18.78 -2.54 -4.82
CA ALA A 26 20.11 -2.43 -5.40
C ALA A 26 21.08 -1.62 -4.53
N ASP A 27 20.56 -0.73 -3.67
CA ASP A 27 21.35 0.02 -2.72
C ASP A 27 21.72 -0.80 -1.47
N GLY A 28 21.22 -2.00 -1.37
CA GLY A 28 21.44 -2.94 -0.30
C GLY A 28 20.61 -2.66 0.96
N PRO A 29 20.55 -3.61 1.91
CA PRO A 29 20.00 -3.34 3.21
C PRO A 29 20.81 -2.22 3.87
N VAL A 30 20.17 -1.44 4.71
CA VAL A 30 20.91 -0.58 5.65
C VAL A 30 21.83 -1.51 6.43
N LYS A 31 23.11 -1.48 6.15
CA LYS A 31 24.06 -2.42 6.74
C LYS A 31 23.93 -2.31 8.26
N ALA A 32 23.81 -3.43 8.94
CA ALA A 32 23.84 -3.48 10.40
C ALA A 32 25.08 -2.73 10.97
N ASP A 33 26.14 -2.67 10.19
CA ASP A 33 27.36 -1.92 10.48
C ASP A 33 27.16 -0.39 10.51
N GLU A 34 26.19 0.15 9.79
CA GLU A 34 25.87 1.59 9.85
C GLU A 34 25.27 1.98 11.22
N LYS A 35 24.60 1.03 11.90
CA LYS A 35 24.14 1.24 13.29
C LYS A 35 25.21 0.96 14.35
N ARG A 36 26.19 0.14 14.05
CA ARG A 36 27.28 -0.22 14.99
C ARG A 36 28.42 0.80 15.04
N ARG A 37 28.43 1.75 14.11
CA ARG A 37 29.42 2.83 14.17
C ARG A 37 29.15 3.67 15.40
N SER A 38 30.14 3.72 16.28
CA SER A 38 30.15 4.64 17.41
C SER A 38 29.79 6.05 16.92
N PRO A 39 29.06 6.87 17.70
CA PRO A 39 28.84 8.28 17.37
C PRO A 39 30.12 9.07 17.07
N LYS A 40 31.27 8.53 17.43
CA LYS A 40 32.61 9.11 17.15
C LYS A 40 33.10 8.83 15.71
N ASP A 41 32.54 7.84 15.02
CA ASP A 41 32.97 7.44 13.68
C ASP A 41 32.08 8.03 12.55
N LYS A 42 31.39 9.10 12.85
CA LYS A 42 30.59 9.82 11.84
C LYS A 42 31.52 10.47 10.81
N GLN A 43 31.91 9.72 9.79
CA GLN A 43 32.14 10.32 8.49
C GLN A 43 30.78 10.76 7.94
N PRO A 44 30.66 11.97 7.37
CA PRO A 44 29.44 12.37 6.69
C PRO A 44 29.16 11.32 5.62
N SER A 45 28.13 10.51 5.80
CA SER A 45 27.68 9.66 4.70
C SER A 45 27.02 10.59 3.71
N ASP A 46 27.44 10.59 2.47
CA ASP A 46 26.79 11.31 1.37
C ASP A 46 25.37 10.79 1.07
N LYS A 47 24.87 9.87 1.88
CA LYS A 47 23.52 9.30 1.77
C LYS A 47 22.58 10.08 2.68
N PRO A 48 21.47 10.56 2.15
CA PRO A 48 20.47 11.24 2.97
C PRO A 48 19.99 10.32 4.10
N ASP A 49 19.89 10.88 5.30
CA ASP A 49 19.30 10.16 6.43
C ASP A 49 17.89 9.72 6.09
N TRP A 50 17.47 8.59 6.66
CA TRP A 50 16.10 8.13 6.52
C TRP A 50 15.15 9.14 7.16
N PHE A 51 14.09 9.48 6.41
CA PHE A 51 13.03 10.32 6.96
C PHE A 51 12.39 9.63 8.16
N GLN A 52 12.31 10.35 9.29
CA GLN A 52 11.63 9.86 10.48
C GLN A 52 10.17 10.28 10.45
N LEU A 53 9.27 9.30 10.57
CA LEU A 53 7.83 9.54 10.63
C LEU A 53 7.47 10.32 11.89
N VAL A 54 6.59 11.29 11.73
CA VAL A 54 6.02 12.06 12.85
C VAL A 54 4.59 11.62 13.06
N GLU A 55 4.26 11.22 14.28
CA GLU A 55 2.91 10.79 14.63
C GLU A 55 1.88 11.91 14.40
N GLY A 56 0.78 11.58 13.73
CA GLY A 56 -0.28 12.52 13.41
C GLY A 56 0.02 13.45 12.22
N GLN A 57 1.07 13.18 11.45
CA GLN A 57 1.42 13.90 10.22
C GLN A 57 1.58 12.95 9.05
N PHE A 58 1.18 13.39 7.86
CA PHE A 58 1.50 12.69 6.64
C PHE A 58 2.97 12.96 6.23
N PRO A 59 3.66 11.95 5.68
CA PRO A 59 5.04 12.13 5.25
C PRO A 59 5.12 12.95 3.96
N PRO A 60 6.21 13.70 3.74
CA PRO A 60 6.44 14.38 2.48
C PRO A 60 6.53 13.41 1.30
N GLU A 61 6.15 13.87 0.12
CA GLU A 61 6.33 13.11 -1.11
C GLU A 61 7.81 12.80 -1.36
N GLY A 62 8.09 11.58 -1.84
CA GLY A 62 9.46 11.17 -2.16
C GLY A 62 10.35 10.82 -0.97
N SER A 63 9.83 10.87 0.28
CA SER A 63 10.62 10.57 1.49
C SER A 63 10.72 9.07 1.82
N ALA A 64 9.89 8.23 1.19
CA ALA A 64 9.90 6.78 1.40
C ALA A 64 10.97 6.08 0.56
N HIS A 65 11.33 4.85 0.96
CA HIS A 65 12.28 3.99 0.25
C HIS A 65 11.56 2.88 -0.48
N ALA A 66 11.95 2.62 -1.74
CA ALA A 66 11.38 1.56 -2.53
C ALA A 66 12.04 0.21 -2.17
N VAL A 67 11.21 -0.79 -1.90
CA VAL A 67 11.61 -2.19 -1.71
C VAL A 67 10.64 -3.06 -2.47
N SER A 68 11.14 -4.08 -3.17
CA SER A 68 10.33 -5.09 -3.84
C SER A 68 10.66 -6.50 -3.35
N GLY A 69 9.73 -7.42 -3.51
CA GLY A 69 9.92 -8.79 -3.10
C GLY A 69 8.63 -9.60 -3.10
N GLU A 70 8.75 -10.88 -2.81
CA GLU A 70 7.65 -11.83 -2.77
C GLU A 70 6.96 -11.84 -1.41
N LEU A 71 5.64 -11.74 -1.40
CA LEU A 71 4.82 -11.84 -0.19
C LEU A 71 4.83 -13.28 0.34
N ILE A 72 5.32 -13.50 1.54
CA ILE A 72 5.45 -14.85 2.12
C ILE A 72 4.60 -15.09 3.36
N ALA A 73 4.17 -14.04 4.05
CA ALA A 73 3.27 -14.15 5.19
C ALA A 73 2.45 -12.87 5.35
N VAL A 74 1.25 -13.02 5.88
CA VAL A 74 0.32 -11.92 6.17
C VAL A 74 -0.36 -12.18 7.51
N ASP A 75 -0.38 -11.15 8.34
CA ASP A 75 -1.28 -10.99 9.47
C ASP A 75 -2.20 -9.81 9.14
N HIS A 76 -3.39 -10.10 8.63
CA HIS A 76 -4.31 -9.06 8.17
C HIS A 76 -4.92 -8.26 9.32
N LEU A 77 -5.04 -8.85 10.52
CA LEU A 77 -5.58 -8.18 11.72
C LEU A 77 -4.66 -7.05 12.17
N GLU A 78 -3.40 -7.37 12.35
CA GLU A 78 -2.36 -6.42 12.74
C GLU A 78 -1.82 -5.60 11.56
N ARG A 79 -2.32 -5.88 10.33
CA ARG A 79 -1.82 -5.29 9.09
C ARG A 79 -0.31 -5.46 8.91
N ARG A 80 0.21 -6.63 9.33
CA ARG A 80 1.61 -7.01 9.22
C ARG A 80 1.79 -7.98 8.06
N PHE A 81 2.97 -7.94 7.48
CA PHE A 81 3.33 -8.88 6.42
C PHE A 81 4.83 -9.08 6.36
N GLN A 82 5.23 -10.11 5.65
CA GLN A 82 6.62 -10.42 5.39
C GLN A 82 6.84 -10.55 3.89
N ILE A 83 7.92 -9.96 3.40
CA ILE A 83 8.36 -10.12 2.01
C ILE A 83 9.76 -10.71 1.98
N ARG A 84 9.99 -11.60 1.03
CA ARG A 84 11.33 -12.01 0.64
C ARG A 84 11.81 -10.98 -0.38
N VAL A 85 12.75 -10.14 0.05
CA VAL A 85 13.25 -9.01 -0.75
C VAL A 85 13.96 -9.54 -2.00
N ASP A 86 13.71 -8.89 -3.13
CA ASP A 86 14.45 -9.13 -4.36
C ASP A 86 15.93 -8.86 -4.15
N ARG A 87 16.75 -9.67 -4.79
CA ARG A 87 18.20 -9.51 -4.72
C ARG A 87 18.84 -9.76 -6.08
N ASN A 88 20.06 -9.34 -6.23
CA ASN A 88 20.91 -9.70 -7.33
C ASN A 88 21.98 -10.72 -6.87
N ASP A 89 22.63 -11.38 -7.82
CA ASP A 89 23.60 -12.45 -7.54
C ASP A 89 24.86 -11.98 -6.79
N SER A 90 25.09 -10.67 -6.71
CA SER A 90 26.24 -10.09 -5.99
C SER A 90 26.00 -9.93 -4.50
N GLN A 91 24.77 -10.15 -4.01
CA GLN A 91 24.41 -9.93 -2.62
C GLN A 91 24.59 -11.20 -1.78
N ASP A 92 24.99 -11.02 -0.51
CA ASP A 92 25.16 -12.12 0.43
C ASP A 92 23.84 -12.85 0.70
N ARG A 93 23.80 -14.15 0.40
CA ARG A 93 22.63 -14.99 0.59
C ARG A 93 22.15 -15.06 2.03
N ALA A 94 23.06 -15.13 2.98
CA ALA A 94 22.73 -15.36 4.39
C ALA A 94 21.89 -14.23 5.00
N LEU A 95 22.07 -13.00 4.54
CA LEU A 95 21.34 -11.83 5.04
C LEU A 95 20.05 -11.58 4.24
N TRP A 96 20.10 -11.84 2.94
CA TRP A 96 19.01 -11.52 2.04
C TRP A 96 17.91 -12.59 1.96
N ASP A 97 18.21 -13.80 2.41
CA ASP A 97 17.21 -14.85 2.45
C ASP A 97 16.24 -14.72 3.64
N LEU A 98 16.52 -13.82 4.57
CA LEU A 98 15.61 -13.56 5.69
C LEU A 98 14.49 -12.62 5.28
N PRO A 99 13.23 -12.93 5.67
CA PRO A 99 12.11 -12.09 5.33
C PRO A 99 12.20 -10.72 5.99
N LEU A 100 11.93 -9.67 5.21
CA LEU A 100 11.70 -8.34 5.73
C LEU A 100 10.30 -8.30 6.34
N GLN A 101 10.23 -7.93 7.61
CA GLN A 101 8.94 -7.70 8.28
C GLN A 101 8.51 -6.25 8.15
N ALA A 102 7.25 -6.04 7.89
CA ALA A 102 6.68 -4.70 7.80
C ALA A 102 5.26 -4.64 8.37
N THR A 103 4.89 -3.46 8.84
CA THR A 103 3.52 -3.13 9.23
C THR A 103 3.03 -2.00 8.36
N MET A 104 1.82 -2.11 7.84
CA MET A 104 1.19 -1.01 7.10
C MET A 104 0.99 0.20 8.02
N LEU A 105 1.35 1.38 7.53
CA LEU A 105 0.93 2.62 8.18
C LEU A 105 -0.60 2.71 8.19
N PRO A 106 -1.20 3.38 9.18
CA PRO A 106 -2.66 3.55 9.23
C PRO A 106 -3.25 4.12 7.94
N TYR A 107 -2.53 5.08 7.34
CA TYR A 107 -2.84 5.73 6.08
C TYR A 107 -2.14 5.07 4.88
N GLY A 108 -1.54 3.91 5.09
CA GLY A 108 -0.85 3.17 4.04
C GLY A 108 -1.83 2.56 3.03
N ALA A 109 -1.50 2.69 1.75
CA ALA A 109 -2.29 2.22 0.64
C ALA A 109 -1.84 0.84 0.15
N ILE A 110 -2.79 0.01 -0.22
CA ILE A 110 -2.57 -1.29 -0.84
C ILE A 110 -3.29 -1.29 -2.18
N ALA A 111 -2.62 -1.72 -3.24
CA ALA A 111 -3.25 -1.91 -4.54
C ALA A 111 -3.00 -3.33 -5.05
N TYR A 112 -4.04 -3.94 -5.63
CA TYR A 112 -3.99 -5.23 -6.26
C TYR A 112 -4.86 -5.24 -7.51
N GLN A 113 -4.35 -5.76 -8.61
CA GLN A 113 -5.04 -5.78 -9.90
C GLN A 113 -5.59 -4.42 -10.33
N GLY A 114 -4.84 -3.34 -10.08
CA GLY A 114 -5.17 -1.98 -10.50
C GLY A 114 -6.20 -1.24 -9.64
N ALA A 115 -6.63 -1.80 -8.52
CA ALA A 115 -7.60 -1.19 -7.61
C ALA A 115 -7.09 -1.21 -6.15
N PRO A 116 -7.64 -0.36 -5.27
CA PRO A 116 -7.39 -0.46 -3.84
C PRO A 116 -7.73 -1.85 -3.30
N ALA A 117 -6.99 -2.32 -2.31
CA ALA A 117 -7.08 -3.66 -1.76
C ALA A 117 -6.83 -3.70 -0.25
N ALA A 118 -7.06 -4.86 0.36
CA ALA A 118 -6.60 -5.22 1.68
C ALA A 118 -5.50 -6.29 1.60
N LEU A 119 -4.71 -6.48 2.65
CA LEU A 119 -3.64 -7.50 2.66
C LEU A 119 -4.17 -8.91 2.36
N GLN A 120 -5.36 -9.23 2.85
CA GLN A 120 -6.03 -10.52 2.62
C GLN A 120 -6.43 -10.78 1.17
N ASP A 121 -6.46 -9.73 0.32
CA ASP A 121 -6.80 -9.87 -1.09
C ASP A 121 -5.63 -10.36 -1.93
N ILE A 122 -4.40 -10.26 -1.39
CA ILE A 122 -3.18 -10.58 -2.11
C ILE A 122 -2.76 -12.01 -1.82
N PRO A 123 -2.69 -12.90 -2.82
CA PRO A 123 -2.21 -14.26 -2.63
C PRO A 123 -0.74 -14.30 -2.15
N LEU A 124 -0.42 -15.22 -1.25
CA LEU A 124 0.98 -15.50 -0.91
C LEU A 124 1.75 -15.94 -2.16
N GLY A 125 3.00 -15.55 -2.25
CA GLY A 125 3.83 -15.76 -3.42
C GLY A 125 3.73 -14.66 -4.47
N THR A 126 2.84 -13.67 -4.32
CA THR A 126 2.77 -12.52 -5.23
C THR A 126 3.98 -11.63 -5.03
N HIS A 127 4.64 -11.27 -6.14
CA HIS A 127 5.68 -10.25 -6.13
C HIS A 127 5.04 -8.86 -5.94
N LEU A 128 5.60 -8.08 -5.03
CA LEU A 128 5.09 -6.79 -4.61
C LEU A 128 6.17 -5.71 -4.71
N ARG A 129 5.72 -4.49 -4.97
CA ARG A 129 6.54 -3.28 -4.93
C ARG A 129 6.01 -2.36 -3.84
N GLY A 130 6.89 -1.92 -2.97
CA GLY A 130 6.48 -1.13 -1.82
C GLY A 130 7.31 0.12 -1.59
N LEU A 131 6.74 1.04 -0.81
CA LEU A 131 7.39 2.23 -0.28
C LEU A 131 7.40 2.14 1.25
N PHE A 132 8.57 2.27 1.84
CA PHE A 132 8.80 1.97 3.25
C PHE A 132 9.54 3.09 3.97
N TYR A 133 9.30 3.14 5.28
CA TYR A 133 10.06 3.93 6.26
C TYR A 133 10.66 2.99 7.30
N LEU A 134 11.69 3.42 7.98
CA LEU A 134 12.17 2.73 9.18
C LEU A 134 11.14 2.88 10.31
N ALA A 135 11.03 1.86 11.13
CA ALA A 135 10.32 1.98 12.39
C ALA A 135 11.08 2.92 13.36
N PRO A 136 10.38 3.56 14.30
CA PRO A 136 11.04 4.32 15.35
C PRO A 136 12.09 3.48 16.08
N PRO A 137 13.24 4.06 16.49
CA PRO A 137 14.33 3.31 17.11
C PRO A 137 13.98 2.65 18.45
N ASP A 138 12.96 3.17 19.12
CA ASP A 138 12.44 2.68 20.40
C ASP A 138 11.38 1.59 20.23
N GLU A 139 10.90 1.35 19.01
CA GLU A 139 9.91 0.34 18.74
C GLU A 139 10.53 -1.06 18.88
N LYS A 140 10.13 -1.75 19.96
CA LYS A 140 10.49 -3.14 20.20
C LYS A 140 9.42 -4.02 19.59
N MET A 141 9.73 -4.70 18.50
CA MET A 141 8.87 -5.78 18.06
C MET A 141 9.29 -7.09 18.69
N SER A 142 8.29 -7.90 19.04
CA SER A 142 8.53 -9.28 19.44
C SER A 142 9.23 -9.99 18.28
N ARG A 143 10.42 -10.50 18.53
CA ARG A 143 11.14 -11.34 17.57
C ARG A 143 10.32 -12.58 17.34
N LEU A 144 10.10 -12.95 16.10
CA LEU A 144 9.74 -14.32 15.80
C LEU A 144 10.94 -15.16 16.24
N ASP A 145 10.77 -15.95 17.29
CA ASP A 145 11.78 -16.88 17.75
C ASP A 145 12.12 -17.83 16.61
N THR A 146 13.29 -17.62 16.02
CA THR A 146 13.80 -18.62 15.10
C THR A 146 14.19 -19.84 15.92
N ALA A 147 13.62 -20.98 15.58
CA ALA A 147 13.72 -22.27 16.31
C ALA A 147 15.14 -22.78 16.59
N HIS A 148 16.18 -22.01 16.33
CA HIS A 148 17.58 -22.43 16.40
C HIS A 148 18.51 -21.53 17.22
N GLY A 149 17.99 -20.62 18.05
CA GLY A 149 18.81 -19.86 18.99
C GLY A 149 19.92 -18.98 18.35
N ARG A 150 19.96 -18.88 17.03
CA ARG A 150 20.88 -17.97 16.33
C ARG A 150 20.40 -16.56 16.59
N LYS A 151 21.28 -15.70 17.05
CA LYS A 151 21.04 -14.26 17.07
C LYS A 151 20.80 -13.81 15.64
N THR A 152 19.54 -13.74 15.25
CA THR A 152 19.18 -13.04 14.02
C THR A 152 19.66 -11.61 14.17
N PRO A 153 20.27 -11.02 13.14
CA PRO A 153 20.56 -9.60 13.13
C PRO A 153 19.29 -8.84 13.52
N GLU A 154 19.41 -7.76 14.27
CA GLU A 154 18.29 -6.87 14.54
C GLU A 154 17.83 -6.32 13.20
N TRP A 155 16.82 -6.97 12.63
CA TRP A 155 16.20 -6.50 11.39
C TRP A 155 15.40 -5.29 11.74
N GLU A 156 15.61 -4.26 10.96
CA GLU A 156 14.86 -3.05 11.09
C GLU A 156 13.45 -3.34 10.66
N PHE A 157 12.53 -3.15 11.58
CA PHE A 157 11.12 -3.11 11.26
C PHE A 157 10.87 -1.97 10.31
N ARG A 158 10.04 -2.24 9.32
CA ARG A 158 9.66 -1.22 8.36
C ARG A 158 8.20 -0.87 8.49
N ARG A 159 7.90 0.40 8.29
CA ARG A 159 6.55 0.91 8.14
C ARG A 159 6.24 1.03 6.66
N CYS A 160 5.25 0.32 6.19
CA CYS A 160 4.87 0.33 4.79
C CYS A 160 3.87 1.45 4.53
N PHE A 161 4.23 2.35 3.62
CA PHE A 161 3.38 3.43 3.16
C PHE A 161 2.50 3.02 1.98
N ARG A 162 3.05 2.25 1.05
CA ARG A 162 2.33 1.72 -0.11
C ARG A 162 2.90 0.37 -0.48
N ILE A 163 2.02 -0.53 -0.89
CA ILE A 163 2.38 -1.82 -1.46
C ILE A 163 1.45 -2.12 -2.63
N GLU A 164 1.99 -2.62 -3.72
CA GLU A 164 1.24 -2.90 -4.94
C GLU A 164 1.84 -4.09 -5.69
N ASP A 165 0.99 -4.88 -6.36
CA ASP A 165 1.43 -5.94 -7.27
C ASP A 165 2.02 -5.36 -8.57
N ASP A 166 2.67 -6.20 -9.39
CA ASP A 166 3.27 -5.76 -10.65
C ASP A 166 2.22 -5.21 -11.62
N PHE A 167 1.02 -5.81 -11.63
CA PHE A 167 -0.09 -5.30 -12.43
C PHE A 167 -0.42 -3.84 -12.04
N SER A 168 -0.69 -3.60 -10.75
CA SER A 168 -1.05 -2.27 -10.26
C SER A 168 0.07 -1.25 -10.46
N PHE A 169 1.32 -1.68 -10.24
CA PHE A 169 2.49 -0.83 -10.43
C PHE A 169 2.59 -0.33 -11.87
N HIS A 170 2.55 -1.24 -12.85
CA HIS A 170 2.66 -0.87 -14.26
C HIS A 170 1.42 -0.14 -14.76
N ALA A 171 0.20 -0.56 -14.36
CA ALA A 171 -1.04 0.13 -14.72
C ALA A 171 -1.05 1.58 -14.24
N ARG A 172 -0.62 1.85 -13.01
CA ARG A 172 -0.51 3.20 -12.45
C ARG A 172 0.47 4.08 -13.23
N GLN A 173 1.53 3.49 -13.76
CA GLN A 173 2.52 4.19 -14.58
C GLN A 173 2.12 4.25 -16.07
N LYS A 174 0.96 3.73 -16.44
CA LYS A 174 0.49 3.61 -17.85
C LYS A 174 1.45 2.78 -18.71
N GLN A 175 2.12 1.82 -18.11
CA GLN A 175 3.05 0.92 -18.76
C GLN A 175 2.39 -0.42 -19.06
N LEU A 176 2.78 -1.03 -20.18
CA LEU A 176 2.37 -2.37 -20.59
C LEU A 176 3.58 -3.16 -21.06
N TRP A 177 3.53 -4.46 -20.96
CA TRP A 177 4.53 -5.34 -21.56
C TRP A 177 4.07 -5.76 -22.95
N LYS A 178 4.90 -5.54 -23.98
CA LYS A 178 4.67 -6.04 -25.32
C LYS A 178 5.41 -7.36 -25.47
N ILE A 179 4.70 -8.41 -25.85
CA ILE A 179 5.27 -9.73 -26.13
C ILE A 179 6.08 -9.63 -27.43
N ASP A 180 7.36 -9.95 -27.35
CA ASP A 180 8.26 -10.03 -28.51
C ASP A 180 8.27 -11.43 -29.12
N SER A 181 8.28 -12.46 -28.27
CA SER A 181 8.25 -13.86 -28.70
C SER A 181 7.63 -14.78 -27.65
N VAL A 182 7.08 -15.89 -28.10
CA VAL A 182 6.50 -16.94 -27.26
C VAL A 182 7.13 -18.28 -27.63
N ASN A 183 7.65 -18.99 -26.65
CA ASN A 183 8.12 -20.38 -26.82
C ASN A 183 7.29 -21.28 -25.92
N LEU A 184 6.35 -22.01 -26.53
CA LEU A 184 5.43 -22.90 -25.81
C LEU A 184 6.10 -24.19 -25.33
N GLU A 185 7.17 -24.66 -26.01
CA GLU A 185 7.90 -25.86 -25.61
C GLU A 185 8.67 -25.63 -24.32
N THR A 186 9.38 -24.51 -24.23
CA THR A 186 10.14 -24.13 -23.04
C THR A 186 9.30 -23.33 -22.04
N LYS A 187 8.04 -23.03 -22.37
CA LYS A 187 7.12 -22.20 -21.55
C LYS A 187 7.73 -20.86 -21.15
N LYS A 188 8.25 -20.14 -22.14
CA LYS A 188 8.87 -18.82 -21.92
C LYS A 188 8.28 -17.78 -22.85
N ILE A 189 8.19 -16.56 -22.36
CA ILE A 189 7.90 -15.38 -23.18
C ILE A 189 9.04 -14.38 -23.06
N SER A 190 9.37 -13.72 -24.16
CA SER A 190 10.18 -12.52 -24.16
C SER A 190 9.26 -11.33 -24.31
N ALA A 191 9.41 -10.33 -23.49
CA ALA A 191 8.59 -9.14 -23.53
C ALA A 191 9.40 -7.87 -23.22
N THR A 192 9.05 -6.78 -23.89
CA THR A 192 9.63 -5.45 -23.72
C THR A 192 8.64 -4.52 -23.07
N LEU A 193 9.05 -3.86 -21.98
CA LEU A 193 8.22 -2.86 -21.32
C LEU A 193 7.99 -1.68 -22.25
N GLN A 194 6.75 -1.24 -22.35
CA GLN A 194 6.33 -0.05 -23.10
C GLN A 194 5.93 1.04 -22.11
N ASP A 195 6.42 2.23 -22.33
CA ASP A 195 6.02 3.45 -21.62
C ASP A 195 5.45 4.41 -22.66
N ASP A 196 4.18 4.76 -22.52
CA ASP A 196 3.44 5.53 -23.53
C ASP A 196 3.60 4.97 -24.97
N GLY A 197 3.54 3.63 -25.08
CA GLY A 197 3.68 2.91 -26.35
C GLY A 197 5.10 2.85 -26.94
N LYS A 198 6.10 3.36 -26.24
CA LYS A 198 7.51 3.30 -26.65
C LYS A 198 8.28 2.28 -25.80
N PRO A 199 9.25 1.56 -26.38
CA PRO A 199 10.09 0.65 -25.60
C PRO A 199 10.83 1.38 -24.48
N ALA A 200 10.68 0.91 -23.25
CA ALA A 200 11.28 1.47 -22.02
C ALA A 200 12.37 0.54 -21.45
N GLY A 201 13.21 -0.02 -22.32
CA GLY A 201 14.31 -0.89 -21.93
C GLY A 201 14.52 -2.05 -22.89
N GLN A 202 15.34 -3.01 -22.45
CA GLN A 202 15.60 -4.23 -23.21
C GLN A 202 14.51 -5.27 -22.97
N ALA A 203 14.34 -6.17 -23.92
CA ALA A 203 13.48 -7.34 -23.79
C ALA A 203 13.92 -8.19 -22.58
N LYS A 204 12.96 -8.63 -21.80
CA LYS A 204 13.17 -9.54 -20.65
C LYS A 204 12.50 -10.87 -20.92
N LEU A 205 13.11 -11.91 -20.38
CA LEU A 205 12.59 -13.26 -20.47
C LEU A 205 11.80 -13.59 -19.22
N PHE A 206 10.65 -14.23 -19.37
CA PHE A 206 9.79 -14.65 -18.26
C PHE A 206 9.37 -16.11 -18.44
N ASP A 207 9.29 -16.83 -17.33
CA ASP A 207 8.82 -18.22 -17.31
C ASP A 207 7.30 -18.27 -17.10
N LEU A 208 6.62 -19.11 -17.89
CA LEU A 208 5.24 -19.50 -17.66
C LEU A 208 5.22 -20.78 -16.83
N LEU A 209 4.63 -20.74 -15.67
CA LEU A 209 4.42 -21.91 -14.83
C LEU A 209 3.29 -22.78 -15.40
N THR A 210 3.24 -24.06 -15.04
CA THR A 210 2.08 -24.88 -15.34
C THR A 210 0.80 -24.37 -14.71
N SER A 211 0.94 -23.64 -13.60
CA SER A 211 -0.15 -22.97 -12.86
C SER A 211 -0.43 -21.55 -13.32
N THR A 212 0.33 -21.01 -14.29
CA THR A 212 0.08 -19.65 -14.80
C THR A 212 -1.33 -19.57 -15.38
N ARG A 213 -2.11 -18.64 -14.88
CA ARG A 213 -3.46 -18.34 -15.38
C ARG A 213 -3.37 -17.27 -16.45
N VAL A 214 -3.90 -17.55 -17.62
CA VAL A 214 -4.01 -16.59 -18.72
C VAL A 214 -5.45 -16.14 -18.82
N MET A 215 -5.69 -14.83 -18.73
CA MET A 215 -7.02 -14.21 -18.83
C MET A 215 -7.20 -13.48 -20.15
N MET A 216 -8.34 -13.70 -20.79
CA MET A 216 -8.74 -13.08 -22.05
C MET A 216 -10.24 -12.80 -22.02
N GLY A 217 -10.63 -11.56 -22.33
CA GLY A 217 -12.03 -11.17 -22.24
C GLY A 217 -12.60 -11.39 -20.84
N ASN A 218 -13.66 -12.22 -20.75
CA ASN A 218 -14.32 -12.54 -19.49
C ASN A 218 -13.95 -13.92 -18.92
N GLY A 219 -12.87 -14.55 -19.41
CA GLY A 219 -12.54 -15.91 -19.01
C GLY A 219 -11.05 -16.24 -19.06
N PHE A 220 -10.79 -17.54 -18.96
CA PHE A 220 -9.44 -18.08 -19.09
C PHE A 220 -9.12 -18.44 -20.53
N ALA A 221 -7.84 -18.34 -20.88
CA ALA A 221 -7.31 -18.74 -22.18
C ALA A 221 -6.17 -19.74 -21.99
N GLU A 222 -5.86 -20.45 -23.06
CA GLU A 222 -4.70 -21.35 -23.11
C GLU A 222 -3.43 -20.58 -23.52
N PHE A 223 -2.26 -21.14 -23.23
CA PHE A 223 -0.98 -20.53 -23.62
C PHE A 223 -0.84 -20.32 -25.13
N LYS A 224 -1.52 -21.13 -25.95
CA LYS A 224 -1.54 -20.94 -27.40
C LYS A 224 -2.20 -19.63 -27.86
N SER A 225 -2.95 -18.97 -26.99
CA SER A 225 -3.54 -17.65 -27.26
C SER A 225 -2.53 -16.50 -27.14
N LEU A 226 -1.33 -16.77 -26.60
CA LEU A 226 -0.26 -15.79 -26.51
C LEU A 226 0.42 -15.63 -27.86
N GLN A 227 0.51 -14.40 -28.33
CA GLN A 227 1.11 -14.08 -29.62
C GLN A 227 2.06 -12.90 -29.53
N PRO A 228 3.15 -12.88 -30.33
CA PRO A 228 3.99 -11.71 -30.46
C PRO A 228 3.17 -10.47 -30.87
N GLY A 229 3.52 -9.34 -30.31
CA GLY A 229 2.85 -8.07 -30.55
C GLY A 229 1.71 -7.73 -29.57
N GLN A 230 1.19 -8.70 -28.83
CA GLN A 230 0.18 -8.42 -27.79
C GLN A 230 0.77 -7.56 -26.66
N THR A 231 -0.06 -6.66 -26.11
CA THR A 231 0.27 -5.89 -24.92
C THR A 231 -0.42 -6.46 -23.70
N VAL A 232 0.34 -6.81 -22.68
CA VAL A 232 -0.11 -7.58 -21.53
C VAL A 232 0.26 -6.89 -20.22
N LEU A 233 -0.45 -7.24 -19.15
CA LEU A 233 -0.01 -7.08 -17.77
C LEU A 233 0.06 -8.45 -17.11
N PHE A 234 0.93 -8.60 -16.13
CA PHE A 234 1.07 -9.85 -15.41
C PHE A 234 1.60 -9.60 -14.00
N ASN A 235 1.35 -10.57 -13.12
CA ASN A 235 1.95 -10.67 -11.82
C ASN A 235 3.04 -11.74 -11.81
N LEU A 236 4.06 -11.48 -11.01
CA LEU A 236 5.23 -12.35 -10.88
C LEU A 236 5.26 -13.03 -9.51
N THR A 237 6.04 -14.11 -9.44
CA THR A 237 6.53 -14.72 -8.21
C THR A 237 8.01 -15.04 -8.39
N TRP A 238 8.81 -14.97 -7.32
CA TRP A 238 10.25 -15.26 -7.33
C TRP A 238 11.01 -14.58 -8.47
N ALA A 239 10.79 -13.27 -8.63
CA ALA A 239 11.18 -12.52 -9.82
C ALA A 239 12.69 -12.49 -10.06
N THR A 240 13.52 -12.57 -9.02
CA THR A 240 14.95 -12.28 -9.16
C THR A 240 15.88 -13.36 -8.61
N LEU A 241 15.38 -14.26 -7.76
CA LEU A 241 16.22 -15.20 -7.03
C LEU A 241 16.78 -16.35 -7.92
N PHE A 242 16.05 -16.74 -8.98
CA PHE A 242 16.35 -17.95 -9.75
C PHE A 242 16.23 -17.74 -11.26
N GLY A 243 16.57 -16.57 -11.74
CA GLY A 243 16.53 -16.27 -13.17
C GLY A 243 15.34 -15.42 -13.56
N PRO A 244 14.78 -15.60 -14.76
CA PRO A 244 13.69 -14.79 -15.26
C PRO A 244 12.47 -14.88 -14.35
N GLY A 245 11.75 -13.78 -14.22
CA GLY A 245 10.53 -13.73 -13.44
C GLY A 245 9.54 -14.80 -13.86
N ARG A 246 8.85 -15.38 -12.90
CA ARG A 246 7.83 -16.42 -13.13
C ARG A 246 6.46 -15.79 -13.07
N ILE A 247 5.71 -15.91 -14.15
CA ILE A 247 4.37 -15.34 -14.27
C ILE A 247 3.35 -16.22 -13.56
N THR A 248 2.58 -15.66 -12.64
CA THR A 248 1.45 -16.35 -11.99
C THR A 248 0.15 -16.09 -12.72
N ASP A 249 -0.10 -14.82 -13.07
CA ASP A 249 -1.32 -14.35 -13.73
C ASP A 249 -0.94 -13.44 -14.89
N LEU A 250 -1.60 -13.60 -16.02
CA LEU A 250 -1.34 -12.83 -17.23
C LEU A 250 -2.66 -12.41 -17.88
N TRP A 251 -2.82 -11.11 -18.08
CA TRP A 251 -3.99 -10.49 -18.72
C TRP A 251 -3.59 -10.00 -20.11
N ILE A 252 -4.12 -10.67 -21.15
CA ILE A 252 -3.65 -10.46 -22.53
C ILE A 252 -4.39 -9.38 -23.29
N ASP A 253 -5.51 -8.90 -22.76
CA ASP A 253 -6.31 -7.85 -23.41
C ASP A 253 -6.89 -6.85 -22.40
N GLU A 254 -7.39 -5.75 -22.90
CA GLU A 254 -7.98 -4.69 -22.08
C GLU A 254 -9.25 -5.14 -21.35
N PRO A 255 -10.19 -5.91 -21.97
CA PRO A 255 -11.36 -6.40 -21.25
C PRO A 255 -11.01 -7.24 -20.03
N ALA A 256 -10.02 -8.14 -20.13
CA ALA A 256 -9.59 -8.96 -19.01
C ALA A 256 -8.97 -8.11 -17.88
N ARG A 257 -8.16 -7.10 -18.22
CA ARG A 257 -7.60 -6.15 -17.24
C ARG A 257 -8.69 -5.35 -16.54
N ALA A 258 -9.62 -4.79 -17.32
CA ALA A 258 -10.75 -4.00 -16.79
C ALA A 258 -11.64 -4.83 -15.86
N LEU A 259 -11.90 -6.09 -16.21
CA LEU A 259 -12.70 -7.00 -15.40
C LEU A 259 -12.01 -7.31 -14.06
N ALA A 260 -10.70 -7.61 -14.08
CA ALA A 260 -9.91 -7.86 -12.87
C ALA A 260 -9.94 -6.64 -11.92
N THR A 261 -9.72 -5.45 -12.48
CA THR A 261 -9.77 -4.19 -11.72
C THR A 261 -11.17 -3.93 -11.14
N ALA A 262 -12.23 -4.17 -11.93
CA ALA A 262 -13.62 -3.97 -11.48
C ALA A 262 -13.98 -4.91 -10.32
N HIS A 263 -13.63 -6.18 -10.41
CA HIS A 263 -13.86 -7.15 -9.33
C HIS A 263 -13.11 -6.80 -8.04
N GLN A 264 -11.85 -6.39 -8.16
CA GLN A 264 -11.07 -5.98 -6.99
C GLN A 264 -11.64 -4.69 -6.38
N LEU A 265 -12.06 -3.74 -7.20
CA LEU A 265 -12.67 -2.50 -6.75
C LEU A 265 -13.98 -2.74 -5.98
N GLU A 266 -14.83 -3.65 -6.48
CA GLU A 266 -16.05 -4.04 -5.78
C GLU A 266 -15.76 -4.70 -4.43
N ARG A 267 -14.82 -5.64 -4.40
CA ARG A 267 -14.36 -6.27 -3.14
C ARG A 267 -13.87 -5.23 -2.14
N HIS A 268 -13.04 -4.28 -2.58
CA HIS A 268 -12.56 -3.19 -1.76
C HIS A 268 -13.70 -2.32 -1.22
N ARG A 269 -14.66 -1.93 -2.05
CA ARG A 269 -15.81 -1.13 -1.62
C ARG A 269 -16.62 -1.83 -0.54
N ASN A 270 -16.88 -3.13 -0.71
CA ASN A 270 -17.58 -3.93 0.29
C ASN A 270 -16.79 -4.00 1.60
N HIS A 271 -15.49 -4.26 1.52
CA HIS A 271 -14.60 -4.26 2.69
C HIS A 271 -14.61 -2.92 3.45
N ILE A 272 -14.57 -1.79 2.75
CA ILE A 272 -14.62 -0.47 3.39
C ILE A 272 -16.02 -0.18 3.97
N ARG A 273 -17.10 -0.59 3.31
CA ARG A 273 -18.46 -0.43 3.87
C ARG A 273 -18.65 -1.22 5.15
N GLU A 274 -18.07 -2.41 5.25
CA GLU A 274 -18.10 -3.23 6.46
C GLU A 274 -17.26 -2.64 7.60
N ARG A 275 -16.17 -1.95 7.29
CA ARG A 275 -15.18 -1.49 8.28
C ARG A 275 -15.13 0.00 8.52
N GLY A 276 -15.87 0.79 7.76
CA GLY A 276 -15.88 2.23 7.82
C GLY A 276 -14.70 2.91 7.11
N LEU A 277 -14.90 4.18 6.77
CA LEU A 277 -13.86 5.04 6.18
C LEU A 277 -12.81 5.37 7.24
N PRO A 278 -11.53 5.05 7.00
CA PRO A 278 -10.48 5.29 7.98
C PRO A 278 -10.00 6.74 7.94
N GLY A 279 -9.75 7.30 9.10
CA GLY A 279 -9.17 8.60 9.27
C GLY A 279 -8.55 8.77 10.64
N TRP A 280 -8.01 9.91 10.95
CA TRP A 280 -7.57 10.24 12.30
C TRP A 280 -8.18 11.56 12.77
N VAL A 281 -8.24 11.71 14.07
CA VAL A 281 -8.68 12.94 14.69
C VAL A 281 -7.56 13.98 14.64
N THR A 282 -7.82 15.15 14.08
CA THR A 282 -6.86 16.26 14.04
C THR A 282 -7.18 17.36 15.02
N ALA A 283 -8.47 17.58 15.29
CA ALA A 283 -8.91 18.60 16.26
C ALA A 283 -10.18 18.17 16.98
N VAL A 284 -10.33 18.61 18.20
CA VAL A 284 -11.46 18.35 19.09
C VAL A 284 -11.89 19.66 19.75
N ASP A 285 -13.19 19.91 19.75
CA ASP A 285 -13.85 20.96 20.55
C ASP A 285 -14.74 20.26 21.59
N ASP A 286 -14.21 20.04 22.79
CA ASP A 286 -14.90 19.30 23.84
C ASP A 286 -16.19 20.04 24.30
N ALA A 287 -16.18 21.37 24.32
CA ALA A 287 -17.35 22.16 24.74
C ALA A 287 -18.52 22.00 23.76
N LYS A 288 -18.22 21.90 22.47
CA LYS A 288 -19.22 21.71 21.42
C LYS A 288 -19.38 20.25 21.03
N GLN A 289 -18.56 19.38 21.57
CA GLN A 289 -18.51 17.95 21.19
C GLN A 289 -18.27 17.74 19.68
N ILE A 290 -17.39 18.53 19.08
CA ILE A 290 -17.07 18.45 17.64
C ILE A 290 -15.70 17.82 17.45
N VAL A 291 -15.64 16.84 16.55
CA VAL A 291 -14.42 16.14 16.15
C VAL A 291 -14.14 16.41 14.67
N THR A 292 -12.90 16.73 14.35
CA THR A 292 -12.44 16.94 12.96
C THR A 292 -11.64 15.74 12.51
N ILE A 293 -12.04 15.14 11.38
CA ILE A 293 -11.49 13.89 10.86
C ILE A 293 -11.14 14.05 9.37
N PRO A 294 -9.88 14.24 8.98
CA PRO A 294 -9.42 13.99 7.63
C PRO A 294 -9.33 12.47 7.38
N PHE A 295 -9.81 12.05 6.22
CA PHE A 295 -9.77 10.64 5.82
C PHE A 295 -8.44 10.27 5.16
N PHE A 296 -8.07 9.00 5.32
CA PHE A 296 -6.90 8.44 4.68
C PHE A 296 -7.11 8.21 3.18
N GLY A 297 -6.02 8.31 2.43
CA GLY A 297 -5.94 7.87 1.05
C GLY A 297 -5.97 6.34 0.92
N GLY A 298 -5.82 5.85 -0.31
CA GLY A 298 -5.84 4.39 -0.57
C GLY A 298 -7.23 3.76 -0.53
N VAL A 299 -8.27 4.58 -0.45
CA VAL A 299 -9.68 4.21 -0.53
C VAL A 299 -10.24 4.70 -1.87
N ASP A 300 -11.21 3.96 -2.43
CA ASP A 300 -11.88 4.43 -3.65
C ASP A 300 -12.56 5.77 -3.40
N PRO A 301 -12.19 6.83 -4.17
CA PRO A 301 -12.75 8.17 -3.97
C PRO A 301 -14.27 8.25 -4.07
N LYS A 302 -14.91 7.34 -4.83
CA LYS A 302 -16.36 7.29 -4.96
C LYS A 302 -17.10 7.00 -3.65
N LEU A 303 -16.44 6.36 -2.69
CA LEU A 303 -17.02 6.12 -1.37
C LEU A 303 -17.20 7.41 -0.55
N PHE A 304 -16.39 8.43 -0.82
CA PHE A 304 -16.56 9.75 -0.20
C PHE A 304 -17.77 10.52 -0.76
N ASP A 305 -18.24 10.17 -1.97
CA ASP A 305 -19.47 10.75 -2.49
C ASP A 305 -20.68 10.30 -1.69
N GLU A 306 -20.62 9.14 -1.05
CA GLU A 306 -21.66 8.61 -0.17
C GLU A 306 -21.81 9.40 1.15
N LEU A 307 -20.86 10.28 1.47
CA LEU A 307 -20.98 11.24 2.58
C LEU A 307 -21.95 12.39 2.24
N LYS A 308 -22.22 12.63 0.96
CA LYS A 308 -23.06 13.72 0.49
C LYS A 308 -24.53 13.30 0.47
N GLY A 309 -25.43 14.24 0.80
CA GLY A 309 -26.87 14.02 0.62
C GLY A 309 -27.52 13.05 1.61
N ILE A 310 -26.91 12.81 2.76
CA ILE A 310 -27.49 12.00 3.82
C ILE A 310 -28.52 12.85 4.57
N ASN A 311 -29.78 12.82 4.10
CA ASN A 311 -30.92 13.50 4.72
C ASN A 311 -31.79 12.59 5.60
N GLU A 312 -31.42 11.30 5.73
CA GLU A 312 -32.21 10.33 6.48
C GLU A 312 -31.60 10.13 7.86
N GLU A 313 -32.40 10.32 8.89
CA GLU A 313 -32.04 9.91 10.24
C GLU A 313 -31.79 8.40 10.27
N PRO A 314 -30.76 7.90 10.98
CA PRO A 314 -30.63 6.46 11.20
C PRO A 314 -31.92 5.97 11.84
N GLN A 315 -32.66 5.11 11.17
CA GLN A 315 -33.87 4.54 11.74
C GLN A 315 -33.50 3.86 13.07
N GLY A 316 -34.03 4.42 14.16
CA GLY A 316 -34.05 3.74 15.44
C GLY A 316 -33.35 4.39 16.65
N TRP A 317 -32.74 5.59 16.52
CA TRP A 317 -32.17 6.27 17.68
C TRP A 317 -32.55 7.74 17.74
N PRO A 318 -33.15 8.20 18.84
CA PRO A 318 -33.41 9.61 19.05
C PRO A 318 -32.08 10.31 19.44
N PHE A 319 -31.25 10.64 18.47
CA PHE A 319 -30.27 11.68 18.67
C PHE A 319 -30.97 13.04 18.53
N SER A 320 -31.66 13.47 19.60
CA SER A 320 -32.02 14.85 19.80
C SER A 320 -30.74 15.60 20.19
N GLY A 321 -29.90 15.94 19.22
CA GLY A 321 -28.94 17.01 19.37
C GLY A 321 -29.66 18.35 19.45
N PRO A 322 -29.05 19.42 19.97
CA PRO A 322 -29.61 20.76 19.88
C PRO A 322 -29.90 21.10 18.42
N GLU A 323 -30.94 21.90 18.15
CA GLU A 323 -31.43 22.28 16.84
C GLU A 323 -30.30 22.53 15.86
N ASP A 324 -30.03 21.50 15.06
CA ASP A 324 -28.94 21.50 14.10
C ASP A 324 -29.33 22.39 12.91
N ASP A 325 -28.32 23.02 12.29
CA ASP A 325 -28.53 23.73 11.03
C ASP A 325 -29.23 22.78 10.03
N PRO A 326 -30.44 23.09 9.61
CA PRO A 326 -31.22 22.25 8.72
C PRO A 326 -30.53 22.02 7.35
N LYS A 327 -29.49 22.77 7.03
CA LYS A 327 -28.65 22.63 5.84
C LYS A 327 -27.43 21.76 6.05
N ALA A 328 -27.10 21.38 7.29
CA ALA A 328 -25.96 20.51 7.54
C ALA A 328 -26.25 19.10 7.04
N PRO A 329 -25.28 18.44 6.38
CA PRO A 329 -25.43 17.05 6.00
C PRO A 329 -25.58 16.19 7.26
N LYS A 330 -26.68 15.43 7.34
CA LYS A 330 -26.99 14.62 8.52
C LYS A 330 -26.46 13.20 8.33
N GLY A 331 -26.03 12.63 9.44
CA GLY A 331 -25.94 11.18 9.58
C GLY A 331 -24.58 10.55 9.29
N GLY A 332 -24.03 9.97 10.31
CA GLY A 332 -22.88 9.11 10.30
C GLY A 332 -22.47 8.69 11.70
N ILE A 333 -21.73 7.62 11.79
CA ILE A 333 -21.21 7.10 13.04
C ILE A 333 -19.70 7.09 12.95
N ALA A 334 -19.02 7.76 13.87
CA ALA A 334 -17.58 7.64 14.04
C ALA A 334 -17.30 6.62 15.15
N VAL A 335 -16.49 5.63 14.86
CA VAL A 335 -16.07 4.61 15.82
C VAL A 335 -14.57 4.74 16.03
N ALA A 336 -14.15 5.00 17.27
CA ALA A 336 -12.74 5.04 17.62
C ALA A 336 -12.16 3.62 17.65
N ARG A 337 -10.94 3.45 17.12
CA ARG A 337 -10.31 2.13 17.06
C ARG A 337 -10.15 1.47 18.42
N GLU A 338 -9.82 2.24 19.46
CA GLU A 338 -9.70 1.71 20.81
C GLU A 338 -11.02 1.25 21.43
N SER A 339 -12.14 1.77 20.96
CA SER A 339 -13.45 1.30 21.40
C SER A 339 -13.85 -0.06 20.82
N LEU A 340 -13.08 -0.56 19.85
CA LEU A 340 -13.27 -1.93 19.32
C LEU A 340 -12.95 -3.01 20.34
N MET A 341 -12.23 -2.71 21.40
CA MET A 341 -11.98 -3.68 22.49
C MET A 341 -13.27 -4.08 23.21
N THR A 342 -14.29 -3.22 23.18
CA THR A 342 -15.61 -3.47 23.78
C THR A 342 -16.70 -3.19 22.75
N TYR A 343 -16.40 -3.42 21.47
CA TYR A 343 -17.25 -3.01 20.38
C TYR A 343 -18.61 -3.70 20.42
N ASP A 344 -19.60 -2.99 20.87
CA ASP A 344 -21.00 -3.32 20.67
C ASP A 344 -21.56 -2.34 19.62
N PRO A 345 -21.74 -2.77 18.37
CA PRO A 345 -22.22 -1.89 17.30
C PRO A 345 -23.58 -1.28 17.60
N LEU A 346 -24.34 -1.84 18.54
CA LEU A 346 -25.63 -1.32 18.97
C LEU A 346 -25.49 -0.27 20.06
N ASN A 347 -24.52 -0.41 20.96
CA ASN A 347 -24.34 0.49 22.11
C ASN A 347 -23.24 1.54 21.90
N ASP A 348 -22.25 1.26 21.05
CA ASP A 348 -21.11 2.16 20.82
C ASP A 348 -21.33 3.16 19.68
N ARG A 349 -22.55 3.34 19.25
CA ARG A 349 -22.91 4.37 18.26
C ARG A 349 -22.78 5.78 18.86
N LYS A 350 -21.54 6.18 19.12
CA LYS A 350 -21.24 7.48 19.79
C LYS A 350 -20.97 8.61 18.81
N GLY A 351 -21.07 8.30 17.51
CA GLY A 351 -21.00 9.30 16.47
C GLY A 351 -22.21 10.21 16.47
N GLY A 352 -22.36 11.00 15.45
CA GLY A 352 -23.44 11.96 15.37
C GLY A 352 -23.55 12.58 13.98
N ASN A 353 -24.08 13.79 13.95
CA ASN A 353 -24.34 14.47 12.69
C ASN A 353 -23.06 15.03 12.07
N ILE A 354 -22.90 14.86 10.76
CA ILE A 354 -21.90 15.58 10.00
C ILE A 354 -22.31 17.06 9.95
N LEU A 355 -21.49 17.91 10.51
CA LEU A 355 -21.69 19.37 10.46
C LEU A 355 -21.12 19.98 9.19
N HIS A 356 -20.02 19.41 8.70
CA HIS A 356 -19.30 19.96 7.54
C HIS A 356 -18.51 18.86 6.83
N ILE A 357 -18.55 18.91 5.50
CA ILE A 357 -17.66 18.15 4.63
C ILE A 357 -16.78 19.16 3.91
N GLY A 358 -15.47 19.08 4.13
CA GLY A 358 -14.49 19.99 3.58
C GLY A 358 -13.41 19.29 2.81
N THR A 359 -12.60 20.07 2.12
CA THR A 359 -11.39 19.61 1.47
C THR A 359 -10.16 20.00 2.27
N VAL A 360 -9.15 19.14 2.27
CA VAL A 360 -7.82 19.41 2.83
C VAL A 360 -6.78 19.16 1.74
N PRO A 361 -5.55 19.65 1.89
CA PRO A 361 -4.49 19.35 0.94
C PRO A 361 -4.35 17.84 0.70
N VAL A 362 -4.19 17.45 -0.55
CA VAL A 362 -3.91 16.07 -0.92
C VAL A 362 -2.42 15.82 -0.70
N GLU A 363 -2.09 15.37 0.49
CA GLU A 363 -0.75 14.92 0.86
C GLU A 363 -0.62 13.40 0.70
N PRO A 364 0.60 12.84 0.63
CA PRO A 364 0.79 11.40 0.60
C PRO A 364 0.11 10.74 1.81
N GLY A 365 -0.88 9.90 1.55
CA GLY A 365 -1.69 9.24 2.58
C GLY A 365 -3.00 9.93 2.92
N SER A 366 -3.25 11.15 2.42
CA SER A 366 -4.53 11.87 2.57
C SER A 366 -5.47 11.60 1.41
N SER A 367 -6.76 11.48 1.69
CA SER A 367 -7.80 11.45 0.65
C SER A 367 -8.15 12.83 0.08
N GLY A 368 -7.71 13.90 0.73
CA GLY A 368 -8.17 15.26 0.44
C GLY A 368 -9.55 15.61 1.02
N VAL A 369 -10.22 14.68 1.69
CA VAL A 369 -11.55 14.87 2.28
C VAL A 369 -11.48 14.90 3.79
N GLN A 370 -12.18 15.84 4.39
CA GLN A 370 -12.30 16.02 5.85
C GLN A 370 -13.75 16.22 6.25
N ILE A 371 -14.13 15.69 7.41
CA ILE A 371 -15.44 15.97 8.01
C ILE A 371 -15.30 16.61 9.39
N LYS A 372 -16.31 17.35 9.79
CA LYS A 372 -16.56 17.73 11.18
C LYS A 372 -17.84 17.04 11.64
N VAL A 373 -17.75 16.31 12.75
CA VAL A 373 -18.85 15.52 13.31
C VAL A 373 -19.19 16.03 14.69
N LYS A 374 -20.48 16.28 14.94
CA LYS A 374 -21.03 16.53 16.27
C LYS A 374 -21.24 15.16 16.94
N CYS A 375 -20.48 14.84 17.95
CA CYS A 375 -20.60 13.58 18.68
C CYS A 375 -21.63 13.69 19.82
N SER A 376 -22.35 12.61 20.08
CA SER A 376 -23.28 12.51 21.21
C SER A 376 -22.54 12.37 22.54
N MET A 377 -21.33 11.83 22.51
CA MET A 377 -20.46 11.65 23.65
C MET A 377 -19.00 11.79 23.21
N MET A 378 -18.19 12.43 24.02
CA MET A 378 -16.75 12.49 23.78
C MET A 378 -16.06 11.29 24.42
N LEU A 379 -15.44 10.47 23.59
CA LEU A 379 -14.68 9.30 24.00
C LEU A 379 -13.18 9.58 23.94
N GLU A 380 -12.40 8.81 24.69
CA GLU A 380 -10.93 8.87 24.63
C GLU A 380 -10.39 8.57 23.22
N GLY A 381 -11.05 7.70 22.48
CA GLY A 381 -10.72 7.42 21.10
C GLY A 381 -10.93 8.59 20.13
N TYR A 382 -11.60 9.68 20.56
CA TYR A 382 -11.76 10.89 19.76
C TYR A 382 -10.72 11.97 20.10
N ARG A 383 -9.63 11.61 20.74
CA ARG A 383 -8.53 12.55 20.99
C ARG A 383 -7.63 12.71 19.74
N PRO A 384 -6.94 13.86 19.61
CA PRO A 384 -6.04 14.09 18.48
C PRO A 384 -5.04 12.93 18.27
N ARG A 385 -4.76 12.60 17.02
CA ARG A 385 -3.92 11.49 16.53
C ARG A 385 -4.54 10.10 16.67
N ARG A 386 -5.67 9.92 17.34
CA ARG A 386 -6.38 8.64 17.39
C ARG A 386 -7.00 8.30 16.04
N ILE A 387 -6.96 7.03 15.68
CA ILE A 387 -7.54 6.51 14.46
C ILE A 387 -9.01 6.22 14.69
N VAL A 388 -9.84 6.67 13.78
CA VAL A 388 -11.27 6.44 13.81
C VAL A 388 -11.74 5.79 12.51
N ARG A 389 -12.86 5.08 12.60
CA ARG A 389 -13.61 4.57 11.45
C ARG A 389 -14.95 5.27 11.41
N PHE A 390 -15.25 5.85 10.27
CA PHE A 390 -16.49 6.58 10.07
C PHE A 390 -17.42 5.80 9.15
N PHE A 391 -18.66 5.58 9.62
CA PHE A 391 -19.69 4.89 8.86
C PHE A 391 -20.74 5.90 8.45
N PRO A 392 -20.92 6.21 7.15
CA PRO A 392 -22.08 6.95 6.67
C PRO A 392 -23.39 6.27 7.10
N ALA A 393 -24.43 7.04 7.39
CA ALA A 393 -25.66 6.52 7.97
C ALA A 393 -26.34 5.41 7.17
N ARG A 394 -26.09 5.37 5.85
CA ARG A 394 -26.64 4.34 4.96
C ARG A 394 -25.88 3.01 5.05
N TRP A 395 -24.70 3.02 5.63
CA TRP A 395 -23.92 1.80 5.75
C TRP A 395 -24.35 1.02 6.98
N LYS A 396 -24.44 -0.28 6.80
CA LYS A 396 -24.67 -1.16 7.94
C LYS A 396 -23.42 -1.18 8.82
N VAL A 397 -23.62 -1.00 10.11
CA VAL A 397 -22.57 -1.25 11.10
C VAL A 397 -22.84 -2.65 11.64
N ASP A 398 -22.27 -3.63 11.00
CA ASP A 398 -22.34 -5.02 11.46
C ASP A 398 -21.23 -5.27 12.50
N ALA A 399 -21.39 -6.35 13.28
CA ALA A 399 -20.32 -6.80 14.17
C ALA A 399 -19.07 -7.12 13.34
N LEU A 400 -17.91 -6.83 13.91
CA LEU A 400 -16.66 -7.28 13.30
C LEU A 400 -16.64 -8.80 13.20
N PRO A 401 -15.91 -9.37 12.22
CA PRO A 401 -15.62 -10.79 12.20
C PRO A 401 -15.05 -11.23 13.56
N LYS A 402 -15.42 -12.40 14.04
CA LYS A 402 -14.96 -12.91 15.35
C LYS A 402 -13.45 -12.92 15.49
N GLU A 403 -12.74 -13.10 14.37
CA GLU A 403 -11.30 -13.08 14.30
C GLU A 403 -10.72 -11.67 14.53
N GLU A 404 -11.54 -10.65 14.38
CA GLU A 404 -11.19 -9.25 14.61
C GLU A 404 -11.72 -8.71 15.93
N GLU A 405 -12.51 -9.52 16.66
CA GLU A 405 -12.98 -9.19 18.00
C GLU A 405 -11.88 -9.52 19.02
N PHE A 406 -11.44 -8.50 19.75
CA PHE A 406 -10.57 -8.73 20.90
C PHE A 406 -11.39 -9.35 22.04
N SER A 407 -11.22 -10.65 22.27
CA SER A 407 -12.02 -11.36 23.26
C SER A 407 -11.60 -11.09 24.72
N GLY A 408 -10.45 -10.46 24.94
CA GLY A 408 -9.94 -10.18 26.29
C GLY A 408 -9.77 -11.43 27.18
N ARG A 409 -9.82 -12.60 26.58
CA ARG A 409 -9.65 -13.88 27.26
C ARG A 409 -8.44 -14.58 26.68
N GLU A 410 -7.30 -14.31 27.19
CA GLU A 410 -6.18 -15.23 27.32
C GLU A 410 -5.99 -15.56 28.80
#